data_e64bbd892f74de641b520600f5dc21b2
#
_entry.id   e64bbd892f74de641b520600f5dc21b2
#
_cell.length_a   1.000
_cell.length_b   1.000
_cell.length_c   1.000
_cell.angle_alpha   90.00
_cell.angle_beta   90.00
_cell.angle_gamma   90.00
#
_symmetry.space_group_name_H-M   'P 1'
#
loop_
_entity.id
_entity.type
_entity.pdbx_description
1 polymer ?
#
loop_
_entity_poly.entity_id
_entity_poly.type
_entity_poly.pdbx_seq_one_letter_code
_entity_poly.pdbx_strand_id
1 'polypeptide(L)'
;QDVEVNETIRIDWKRDHPRVIWDNDVPINESSCVSCGQCATVCPCNAMMEVNMEGNAGYLTDTEPGSLASMIDLTKKAEPGDGLLFAVSDSEAEMRKERINKTKTVCTYCGVGCSFDVWTKDREILKVQPSHDSPANKISTCVKGKFSWGHINSDQRLTKPLVRKNGEFHEVEWEEALDVIEK
;
A
#
# COMPACT_ATOMS: atom_id res chain seq x y z
N GLN A 1 1.09 12.97 13.52
CA GLN A 1 0.74 13.62 14.80
C GLN A 1 -0.77 13.68 14.98
N ASP A 2 -1.49 14.34 14.10
CA ASP A 2 -2.91 14.67 14.30
C ASP A 2 -3.86 13.48 14.18
N VAL A 3 -3.52 12.43 13.44
CA VAL A 3 -4.38 11.27 13.21
C VAL A 3 -4.15 10.16 14.24
N GLU A 4 -2.91 9.72 14.39
CA GLU A 4 -2.56 8.61 15.29
C GLU A 4 -2.08 9.07 16.66
N VAL A 5 -1.98 10.38 16.89
CA VAL A 5 -1.45 11.01 18.11
C VAL A 5 -0.08 10.44 18.51
N ASN A 6 0.68 10.01 17.51
CA ASN A 6 2.02 9.46 17.66
C ASN A 6 3.03 10.50 17.14
N GLU A 7 3.91 10.96 17.98
CA GLU A 7 4.88 12.03 17.66
C GLU A 7 6.19 11.50 17.06
N THR A 8 6.20 10.28 16.58
CA THR A 8 7.38 9.62 15.99
C THR A 8 7.99 10.41 14.84
N ILE A 9 7.16 10.99 13.96
CA ILE A 9 7.64 11.74 12.79
C ILE A 9 7.62 13.24 13.09
N ARG A 10 8.73 13.88 12.83
CA ARG A 10 8.88 15.34 12.96
C ARG A 10 9.87 15.91 11.94
N ILE A 11 9.86 17.22 11.78
CA ILE A 11 10.86 17.92 10.97
C ILE A 11 11.98 18.41 11.91
N ASP A 12 13.21 18.05 11.60
CA ASP A 12 14.39 18.61 12.27
C ASP A 12 14.79 19.93 11.57
N TRP A 13 14.40 21.03 12.18
CA TRP A 13 14.69 22.39 11.72
C TRP A 13 16.06 22.92 12.12
N LYS A 14 16.82 22.17 12.94
CA LYS A 14 18.11 22.62 13.48
C LYS A 14 19.28 22.44 12.53
N ARG A 15 19.03 21.76 11.41
CA ARG A 15 20.04 21.49 10.37
C ARG A 15 20.02 22.56 9.29
N ASP A 16 21.13 22.70 8.59
CA ASP A 16 21.22 23.59 7.42
C ASP A 16 20.16 23.26 6.34
N HIS A 17 19.83 21.98 6.22
CA HIS A 17 18.73 21.48 5.38
C HIS A 17 17.73 20.73 6.26
N PRO A 18 16.55 21.31 6.53
CA PRO A 18 15.50 20.67 7.29
C PRO A 18 15.11 19.32 6.66
N ARG A 19 14.95 18.29 7.48
CA ARG A 19 14.52 16.96 6.99
C ARG A 19 13.54 16.30 7.94
N VAL A 20 12.77 15.36 7.41
CA VAL A 20 11.90 14.49 8.19
C VAL A 20 12.75 13.44 8.92
N ILE A 21 12.53 13.30 10.21
CA ILE A 21 13.22 12.32 11.05
C ILE A 21 12.22 11.51 11.88
N TRP A 22 12.62 10.33 12.29
CA TRP A 22 11.90 9.48 13.23
C TRP A 22 12.53 9.59 14.62
N ASP A 23 11.73 9.92 15.63
CA ASP A 23 12.16 10.15 17.01
C ASP A 23 13.41 11.06 17.12
N ASN A 24 14.51 10.53 17.55
CA ASN A 24 15.80 11.22 17.67
C ASN A 24 16.74 10.93 16.48
N ASP A 25 16.18 10.81 15.27
CA ASP A 25 16.92 10.51 14.04
C ASP A 25 17.44 9.06 14.00
N VAL A 26 16.61 8.14 14.45
CA VAL A 26 16.87 6.71 14.35
C VAL A 26 16.18 6.11 13.11
N PRO A 27 16.62 4.94 12.63
CA PRO A 27 15.90 4.20 11.59
C PRO A 27 14.44 3.90 12.00
N ILE A 28 13.52 3.85 11.03
CA ILE A 28 12.09 3.65 11.29
C ILE A 28 11.79 2.38 12.10
N ASN A 29 12.54 1.30 11.88
CA ASN A 29 12.40 0.03 12.61
C ASN A 29 12.92 0.08 14.06
N GLU A 30 13.66 1.12 14.42
CA GLU A 30 14.18 1.35 15.78
C GLU A 30 13.42 2.47 16.50
N SER A 31 12.46 3.09 15.80
CA SER A 31 11.66 4.19 16.32
C SER A 31 10.39 3.71 17.03
N SER A 32 9.68 4.64 17.65
CA SER A 32 8.36 4.40 18.25
C SER A 32 7.23 4.22 17.20
N CYS A 33 7.58 3.92 15.94
CA CYS A 33 6.65 3.76 14.85
C CYS A 33 5.67 2.59 15.12
N VAL A 34 4.38 2.87 15.03
CA VAL A 34 3.31 1.87 15.20
C VAL A 34 2.85 1.24 13.88
N SER A 35 3.57 1.47 12.79
CA SER A 35 3.30 0.90 11.47
C SER A 35 1.87 1.16 10.97
N CYS A 36 1.28 2.31 11.25
CA CYS A 36 -0.07 2.68 10.79
C CYS A 36 -0.13 2.99 9.29
N GLY A 37 1.02 3.29 8.64
CA GLY A 37 1.12 3.60 7.22
C GLY A 37 0.59 4.98 6.82
N GLN A 38 0.28 5.86 7.77
CA GLN A 38 -0.21 7.21 7.46
C GLN A 38 0.82 8.04 6.68
N CYS A 39 2.11 7.90 6.99
CA CYS A 39 3.16 8.58 6.26
C CYS A 39 3.17 8.24 4.76
N ALA A 40 2.90 6.99 4.40
CA ALA A 40 2.75 6.58 3.00
C ALA A 40 1.43 7.06 2.38
N THR A 41 0.35 7.07 3.17
CA THR A 41 -0.98 7.49 2.69
C THR A 41 -1.05 8.98 2.36
N VAL A 42 -0.38 9.83 3.15
CA VAL A 42 -0.45 11.29 3.01
C VAL A 42 0.75 11.91 2.31
N CYS A 43 1.73 11.11 1.90
CA CYS A 43 2.92 11.62 1.23
C CYS A 43 2.59 12.12 -0.18
N PRO A 44 2.65 13.43 -0.47
CA PRO A 44 2.23 13.95 -1.76
C PRO A 44 3.25 13.70 -2.87
N CYS A 45 4.50 13.39 -2.51
CA CYS A 45 5.58 13.16 -3.46
C CYS A 45 6.00 11.69 -3.55
N ASN A 46 5.22 10.77 -2.96
CA ASN A 46 5.50 9.33 -2.92
C ASN A 46 6.92 8.97 -2.42
N ALA A 47 7.53 9.81 -1.57
CA ALA A 47 8.79 9.48 -0.91
C ALA A 47 8.66 8.27 0.03
N MET A 48 7.43 7.99 0.46
CA MET A 48 7.02 6.81 1.21
C MET A 48 5.90 6.13 0.43
N MET A 49 6.11 4.89 0.03
CA MET A 49 5.10 4.10 -0.69
C MET A 49 5.13 2.62 -0.27
N GLU A 50 4.09 1.91 -0.59
CA GLU A 50 4.03 0.46 -0.40
C GLU A 50 4.94 -0.25 -1.43
N VAL A 51 5.66 -1.28 -0.98
CA VAL A 51 6.64 -2.02 -1.82
C VAL A 51 5.99 -2.58 -3.10
N ASN A 52 4.75 -3.06 -3.01
CA ASN A 52 4.04 -3.62 -4.16
C ASN A 52 3.63 -2.58 -5.21
N MET A 53 3.78 -1.29 -4.89
CA MET A 53 3.61 -0.24 -5.89
C MET A 53 4.81 -0.12 -6.83
N GLU A 54 6.00 -0.54 -6.37
CA GLU A 54 7.22 -0.50 -7.15
C GLU A 54 7.09 -1.36 -8.42
N GLY A 55 7.37 -0.77 -9.58
CA GLY A 55 7.24 -1.43 -10.88
C GLY A 55 5.80 -1.64 -11.38
N ASN A 56 4.80 -1.50 -10.52
CA ASN A 56 3.40 -1.79 -10.85
C ASN A 56 2.52 -0.55 -11.01
N ALA A 57 2.75 0.45 -10.20
CA ALA A 57 2.07 1.72 -10.29
C ALA A 57 3.02 2.81 -9.85
N GLY A 58 3.24 3.75 -10.72
CA GLY A 58 4.13 4.83 -10.40
C GLY A 58 4.99 5.21 -11.60
N TYR A 59 5.10 6.50 -11.80
CA TYR A 59 5.86 7.05 -12.91
C TYR A 59 7.37 6.80 -12.75
N LEU A 60 7.87 6.81 -11.51
CA LEU A 60 9.27 6.60 -11.17
C LEU A 60 9.65 5.13 -11.03
N THR A 61 8.70 4.25 -10.91
CA THR A 61 8.92 2.85 -10.55
C THR A 61 9.03 1.91 -11.75
N ASP A 62 8.53 2.34 -12.93
CA ASP A 62 8.67 1.58 -14.19
C ASP A 62 9.85 2.05 -15.03
N THR A 63 10.69 2.87 -14.47
CA THR A 63 11.71 3.53 -15.27
C THR A 63 13.04 2.84 -15.09
N GLU A 64 13.56 2.33 -16.22
CA GLU A 64 14.99 2.07 -16.36
C GLU A 64 15.79 3.28 -15.83
N PRO A 65 16.97 3.09 -15.21
CA PRO A 65 17.76 4.17 -14.62
C PRO A 65 18.01 5.41 -15.50
N GLY A 66 17.79 5.30 -16.81
CA GLY A 66 17.90 6.42 -17.75
C GLY A 66 16.67 7.33 -17.82
N SER A 67 15.54 6.94 -17.31
CA SER A 67 14.28 7.68 -17.50
C SER A 67 14.03 8.77 -16.45
N LEU A 68 14.76 8.77 -15.35
CA LEU A 68 14.83 9.93 -14.46
C LEU A 68 15.35 11.17 -15.21
N ALA A 69 16.34 10.97 -16.11
CA ALA A 69 16.84 12.03 -16.97
C ALA A 69 15.78 12.54 -17.95
N SER A 70 14.96 11.65 -18.50
CA SER A 70 13.83 12.02 -19.38
C SER A 70 12.75 12.80 -18.64
N MET A 71 12.47 12.47 -17.38
CA MET A 71 11.54 13.24 -16.55
C MET A 71 12.06 14.63 -16.21
N ILE A 72 13.33 14.74 -15.83
CA ILE A 72 13.96 16.02 -15.57
C ILE A 72 13.92 16.88 -16.82
N ASP A 73 14.12 16.29 -17.99
CA ASP A 73 14.04 16.99 -19.26
C ASP A 73 12.60 17.41 -19.60
N LEU A 74 11.63 16.58 -19.29
CA LEU A 74 10.21 16.90 -19.46
C LEU A 74 9.77 18.04 -18.53
N THR A 75 10.21 18.02 -17.27
CA THR A 75 9.90 19.09 -16.30
C THR A 75 10.60 20.40 -16.64
N LYS A 76 11.77 20.36 -17.28
CA LYS A 76 12.45 21.55 -17.78
C LYS A 76 11.78 22.17 -19.01
N LYS A 77 11.07 21.37 -19.79
CA LYS A 77 10.33 21.81 -20.99
C LYS A 77 8.90 22.22 -20.69
N ALA A 78 8.37 21.92 -19.48
CA ALA A 78 7.05 22.37 -19.05
C ALA A 78 7.04 23.89 -18.86
N GLU A 79 6.03 24.56 -19.39
CA GLU A 79 5.86 25.99 -19.17
C GLU A 79 5.39 26.28 -17.74
N PRO A 80 5.74 27.44 -17.16
CA PRO A 80 5.26 27.84 -15.86
C PRO A 80 3.73 27.91 -15.86
N GLY A 81 3.07 27.05 -15.12
CA GLY A 81 1.61 26.96 -15.02
C GLY A 81 1.00 25.65 -15.49
N ASP A 82 1.73 24.78 -16.15
CA ASP A 82 1.21 23.49 -16.65
C ASP A 82 0.86 22.48 -15.55
N GLY A 83 1.11 22.81 -14.28
CA GLY A 83 0.75 21.94 -13.15
C GLY A 83 1.44 20.57 -13.18
N LEU A 84 2.36 20.35 -14.11
CA LEU A 84 2.99 19.05 -14.38
C LEU A 84 3.74 18.53 -13.16
N LEU A 85 4.34 19.42 -12.38
CA LEU A 85 5.04 19.07 -11.13
C LEU A 85 4.10 18.58 -10.03
N PHE A 86 2.87 19.07 -10.02
CA PHE A 86 1.82 18.58 -9.07
C PHE A 86 1.10 17.36 -9.61
N ALA A 87 1.01 17.22 -10.93
CA ALA A 87 0.44 16.05 -11.58
C ALA A 87 1.30 14.80 -11.36
N VAL A 88 2.61 14.93 -11.13
CA VAL A 88 3.51 13.78 -10.98
C VAL A 88 3.26 13.01 -9.67
N SER A 89 2.85 13.62 -8.59
CA SER A 89 2.63 12.91 -7.32
C SER A 89 1.34 12.11 -7.26
N ASP A 90 0.26 12.60 -7.89
CA ASP A 90 -1.02 11.87 -8.00
C ASP A 90 -1.13 11.11 -9.34
N SER A 91 -0.39 11.53 -10.33
CA SER A 91 -0.46 11.04 -11.69
C SER A 91 0.05 9.63 -11.88
N GLU A 92 0.86 9.13 -10.97
CA GLU A 92 1.34 7.77 -11.07
C GLU A 92 0.19 6.77 -11.13
N ALA A 93 -0.80 6.95 -10.27
CA ALA A 93 -2.02 6.16 -10.32
C ALA A 93 -2.95 6.61 -11.47
N GLU A 94 -2.99 7.89 -11.78
CA GLU A 94 -3.85 8.42 -12.83
C GLU A 94 -3.39 8.06 -14.25
N MET A 95 -2.09 8.13 -14.55
CA MET A 95 -1.56 7.75 -15.88
C MET A 95 -1.72 6.26 -16.18
N ARG A 96 -1.92 5.43 -15.14
CA ARG A 96 -2.17 3.99 -15.26
C ARG A 96 -3.56 3.58 -14.77
N LYS A 97 -4.45 4.53 -14.67
CA LYS A 97 -5.82 4.38 -14.19
C LYS A 97 -6.58 3.24 -14.89
N GLU A 98 -6.34 3.06 -16.19
CA GLU A 98 -6.94 1.99 -16.99
C GLU A 98 -6.52 0.57 -16.54
N ARG A 99 -5.39 0.45 -15.83
CA ARG A 99 -4.85 -0.82 -15.35
C ARG A 99 -5.00 -1.03 -13.86
N ILE A 100 -5.39 0.01 -13.13
CA ILE A 100 -5.57 -0.06 -11.68
C ILE A 100 -7.06 0.00 -11.35
N ASN A 101 -7.54 -1.05 -10.71
CA ASN A 101 -8.89 -1.09 -10.18
C ASN A 101 -8.87 -0.67 -8.71
N LYS A 102 -9.80 0.21 -8.32
CA LYS A 102 -10.02 0.61 -6.93
C LYS A 102 -11.36 0.03 -6.47
N THR A 103 -11.33 -0.84 -5.49
CA THR A 103 -12.51 -1.49 -4.96
C THR A 103 -12.67 -1.17 -3.49
N LYS A 104 -13.82 -0.60 -3.12
CA LYS A 104 -14.16 -0.37 -1.72
C LYS A 104 -14.55 -1.69 -1.06
N THR A 105 -13.98 -1.95 0.12
CA THR A 105 -14.27 -3.14 0.92
C THR A 105 -14.17 -2.84 2.41
N VAL A 106 -14.50 -3.83 3.23
CA VAL A 106 -14.41 -3.75 4.68
C VAL A 106 -13.29 -4.65 5.17
N CYS A 107 -12.52 -4.17 6.16
CA CYS A 107 -11.47 -4.93 6.81
C CYS A 107 -12.03 -6.19 7.49
N THR A 108 -11.36 -7.33 7.27
CA THR A 108 -11.78 -8.63 7.78
C THR A 108 -11.16 -9.01 9.13
N TYR A 109 -10.27 -8.17 9.70
CA TYR A 109 -9.47 -8.54 10.87
C TYR A 109 -10.20 -8.38 12.21
N CYS A 110 -11.04 -7.37 12.36
CA CYS A 110 -11.74 -7.15 13.64
C CYS A 110 -13.08 -6.45 13.46
N GLY A 111 -13.86 -6.36 14.54
CA GLY A 111 -15.20 -5.80 14.55
C GLY A 111 -15.31 -4.26 14.42
N VAL A 112 -14.20 -3.53 14.25
CA VAL A 112 -14.24 -2.08 14.03
C VAL A 112 -14.93 -1.73 12.73
N GLY A 113 -14.83 -2.60 11.71
CA GLY A 113 -15.50 -2.39 10.43
C GLY A 113 -14.87 -1.29 9.56
N CYS A 114 -13.55 -1.13 9.64
CA CYS A 114 -12.82 -0.18 8.81
C CYS A 114 -13.10 -0.40 7.32
N SER A 115 -13.41 0.68 6.58
CA SER A 115 -13.56 0.61 5.14
C SER A 115 -12.27 1.01 4.45
N PHE A 116 -11.93 0.27 3.40
CA PHE A 116 -10.72 0.44 2.60
C PHE A 116 -11.03 0.59 1.12
N ASP A 117 -10.18 1.33 0.45
CA ASP A 117 -10.03 1.30 -0.99
C ASP A 117 -8.83 0.42 -1.33
N VAL A 118 -9.09 -0.75 -1.92
CA VAL A 118 -8.08 -1.72 -2.34
C VAL A 118 -7.72 -1.45 -3.79
N TRP A 119 -6.45 -1.24 -4.04
CA TRP A 119 -5.91 -0.98 -5.38
C TRP A 119 -5.34 -2.28 -5.93
N THR A 120 -5.86 -2.71 -7.08
CA THR A 120 -5.43 -3.96 -7.72
C THR A 120 -5.03 -3.73 -9.17
N LYS A 121 -4.04 -4.49 -9.63
CA LYS A 121 -3.61 -4.60 -11.02
C LYS A 121 -3.29 -6.06 -11.30
N ASP A 122 -3.75 -6.59 -12.45
CA ASP A 122 -3.46 -7.96 -12.88
C ASP A 122 -3.75 -9.03 -11.81
N ARG A 123 -4.83 -8.82 -11.02
CA ARG A 123 -5.27 -9.67 -9.89
C ARG A 123 -4.38 -9.60 -8.64
N GLU A 124 -3.40 -8.72 -8.60
CA GLU A 124 -2.58 -8.49 -7.42
C GLU A 124 -3.04 -7.24 -6.68
N ILE A 125 -2.95 -7.27 -5.36
CA ILE A 125 -3.15 -6.10 -4.50
C ILE A 125 -1.85 -5.31 -4.48
N LEU A 126 -1.93 -4.04 -4.88
CA LEU A 126 -0.80 -3.11 -4.86
C LEU A 126 -0.70 -2.37 -3.53
N LYS A 127 -1.84 -1.84 -3.08
CA LYS A 127 -1.95 -1.16 -1.79
C LYS A 127 -3.37 -1.17 -1.24
N VAL A 128 -3.47 -0.91 0.05
CA VAL A 128 -4.72 -0.69 0.75
C VAL A 128 -4.67 0.69 1.40
N GLN A 129 -5.68 1.49 1.14
CA GLN A 129 -5.83 2.82 1.74
C GLN A 129 -7.14 2.89 2.54
N PRO A 130 -7.19 3.71 3.60
CA PRO A 130 -8.46 3.97 4.26
C PRO A 130 -9.40 4.70 3.30
N SER A 131 -10.66 4.30 3.30
CA SER A 131 -11.70 5.01 2.55
C SER A 131 -12.07 6.28 3.30
N HIS A 132 -11.88 7.44 2.69
CA HIS A 132 -12.06 8.75 3.35
C HIS A 132 -13.48 8.99 3.87
N ASP A 133 -14.48 8.37 3.28
CA ASP A 133 -15.89 8.43 3.69
C ASP A 133 -16.30 7.33 4.70
N SER A 134 -15.34 6.55 5.19
CA SER A 134 -15.63 5.52 6.19
C SER A 134 -16.10 6.13 7.52
N PRO A 135 -17.26 5.75 8.03
CA PRO A 135 -17.73 6.24 9.31
C PRO A 135 -16.92 5.69 10.50
N ALA A 136 -16.31 4.51 10.35
CA ALA A 136 -15.62 3.82 11.42
C ALA A 136 -14.17 4.29 11.61
N ASN A 137 -13.41 4.44 10.54
CA ASN A 137 -11.97 4.70 10.63
C ASN A 137 -11.54 5.99 9.91
N LYS A 138 -12.40 6.62 9.11
CA LYS A 138 -12.04 7.80 8.32
C LYS A 138 -10.72 7.55 7.56
N ILE A 139 -9.68 8.33 7.87
CA ILE A 139 -8.37 8.24 7.23
C ILE A 139 -7.37 7.36 7.99
N SER A 140 -7.76 6.78 9.14
CA SER A 140 -6.87 5.96 9.97
C SER A 140 -6.98 4.49 9.66
N THR A 141 -5.88 3.76 9.83
CA THR A 141 -5.82 2.31 9.78
C THR A 141 -4.82 1.79 10.79
N CYS A 142 -5.02 0.58 11.30
CA CYS A 142 -3.99 -0.11 12.05
C CYS A 142 -3.05 -0.89 11.12
N VAL A 143 -1.92 -1.35 11.66
CA VAL A 143 -0.94 -2.15 10.93
C VAL A 143 -1.54 -3.35 10.20
N LYS A 144 -2.50 -4.05 10.81
CA LYS A 144 -3.15 -5.22 10.20
C LYS A 144 -3.93 -4.84 8.95
N GLY A 145 -4.81 -3.85 9.05
CA GLY A 145 -5.60 -3.40 7.91
C GLY A 145 -4.74 -2.83 6.79
N LYS A 146 -3.68 -2.11 7.13
CA LYS A 146 -2.81 -1.46 6.14
C LYS A 146 -1.89 -2.44 5.42
N PHE A 147 -1.29 -3.41 6.11
CA PHE A 147 -0.17 -4.19 5.58
C PHE A 147 -0.36 -5.72 5.59
N SER A 148 -1.34 -6.26 6.33
CA SER A 148 -1.45 -7.72 6.48
C SER A 148 -2.15 -8.45 5.32
N TRP A 149 -2.37 -7.81 4.20
CA TRP A 149 -3.00 -8.40 3.02
C TRP A 149 -2.03 -9.16 2.09
N GLY A 150 -0.72 -9.13 2.37
CA GLY A 150 0.30 -9.80 1.56
C GLY A 150 0.06 -11.30 1.35
N HIS A 151 -0.65 -11.97 2.28
CA HIS A 151 -1.04 -13.38 2.13
C HIS A 151 -1.96 -13.63 0.92
N ILE A 152 -2.65 -12.61 0.42
CA ILE A 152 -3.55 -12.75 -0.73
C ILE A 152 -2.74 -12.91 -2.03
N ASN A 153 -1.60 -12.20 -2.13
CA ASN A 153 -0.70 -12.29 -3.28
C ASN A 153 0.34 -13.41 -3.15
N SER A 154 0.33 -14.16 -2.04
CA SER A 154 1.34 -15.18 -1.77
C SER A 154 1.17 -16.41 -2.65
N ASP A 155 2.26 -16.87 -3.26
CA ASP A 155 2.30 -18.14 -4.01
C ASP A 155 2.05 -19.37 -3.10
N GLN A 156 2.20 -19.21 -1.79
CA GLN A 156 1.91 -20.25 -0.82
C GLN A 156 0.43 -20.31 -0.42
N ARG A 157 -0.41 -19.42 -0.98
CA ARG A 157 -1.84 -19.42 -0.70
C ARG A 157 -2.47 -20.69 -1.25
N LEU A 158 -3.21 -21.39 -0.40
CA LEU A 158 -3.98 -22.56 -0.81
C LEU A 158 -5.07 -22.12 -1.80
N THR A 159 -5.07 -22.72 -2.97
CA THR A 159 -6.06 -22.50 -4.05
C THR A 159 -7.06 -23.65 -4.17
N LYS A 160 -6.74 -24.79 -3.54
CA LYS A 160 -7.59 -25.98 -3.48
C LYS A 160 -7.79 -26.43 -2.05
N PRO A 161 -8.87 -27.12 -1.72
CA PRO A 161 -9.05 -27.77 -0.43
C PRO A 161 -7.97 -28.83 -0.18
N LEU A 162 -7.63 -29.01 1.09
CA LEU A 162 -6.71 -30.04 1.53
C LEU A 162 -7.45 -31.06 2.43
N VAL A 163 -7.37 -32.33 2.09
CA VAL A 163 -7.89 -33.41 2.92
C VAL A 163 -6.73 -34.25 3.46
N ARG A 164 -6.76 -34.55 4.76
CA ARG A 164 -5.76 -35.41 5.38
C ARG A 164 -6.06 -36.87 5.11
N LYS A 165 -5.17 -37.57 4.39
CA LYS A 165 -5.22 -39.00 4.13
C LYS A 165 -3.91 -39.64 4.63
N ASN A 166 -4.00 -40.66 5.45
CA ASN A 166 -2.83 -41.38 6.00
C ASN A 166 -1.79 -40.48 6.72
N GLY A 167 -2.25 -39.38 7.33
CA GLY A 167 -1.40 -38.42 8.04
C GLY A 167 -0.85 -37.28 7.21
N GLU A 168 -0.95 -37.30 5.88
CA GLU A 168 -0.48 -36.27 4.96
C GLU A 168 -1.66 -35.49 4.35
N PHE A 169 -1.43 -34.23 4.00
CA PHE A 169 -2.40 -33.39 3.30
C PHE A 169 -2.26 -33.57 1.80
N HIS A 170 -3.42 -33.83 1.14
CA HIS A 170 -3.54 -33.95 -0.31
C HIS A 170 -4.51 -32.91 -0.84
N GLU A 171 -4.13 -32.27 -1.94
CA GLU A 171 -5.05 -31.40 -2.68
C GLU A 171 -6.17 -32.23 -3.28
N VAL A 172 -7.41 -31.75 -3.12
CA VAL A 172 -8.62 -32.38 -3.67
C VAL A 172 -9.54 -31.33 -4.28
N GLU A 173 -10.51 -31.77 -5.05
CA GLU A 173 -11.56 -30.88 -5.53
C GLU A 173 -12.63 -30.66 -4.45
N TRP A 174 -13.42 -29.59 -4.57
CA TRP A 174 -14.39 -29.20 -3.55
C TRP A 174 -15.44 -30.27 -3.26
N GLU A 175 -15.84 -31.02 -4.29
CA GLU A 175 -16.81 -32.12 -4.15
C GLU A 175 -16.29 -33.18 -3.17
N GLU A 176 -15.06 -33.62 -3.37
CA GLU A 176 -14.42 -34.62 -2.48
C GLU A 176 -14.24 -34.08 -1.06
N ALA A 177 -13.85 -32.79 -0.92
CA ALA A 177 -13.69 -32.17 0.38
C ALA A 177 -15.02 -32.11 1.16
N LEU A 178 -16.10 -31.76 0.49
CA LEU A 178 -17.44 -31.70 1.09
C LEU A 178 -17.96 -33.09 1.47
N ASP A 179 -17.71 -34.11 0.65
CA ASP A 179 -18.07 -35.51 0.96
C ASP A 179 -17.40 -36.02 2.23
N VAL A 180 -16.18 -35.55 2.53
CA VAL A 180 -15.48 -35.92 3.76
C VAL A 180 -16.10 -35.23 5.00
N ILE A 181 -16.65 -34.04 4.84
CA ILE A 181 -17.30 -33.29 5.94
C ILE A 181 -18.70 -33.85 6.24
N GLU A 182 -19.42 -34.31 5.20
CA GLU A 182 -20.78 -34.82 5.33
C GLU A 182 -20.86 -36.19 6.04
N LYS A 183 -19.76 -36.96 6.07
CA LYS A 183 -19.64 -38.27 6.71
C LYS A 183 -19.33 -38.16 8.19
#